data_8ed2967eb89aa467db113276d0236596
#
_entry.id   8ed2967eb89aa467db113276d0236596
#
_cell.length_a   1.000
_cell.length_b   1.000
_cell.length_c   1.000
_cell.angle_alpha   90.00
_cell.angle_beta   90.00
_cell.angle_gamma   90.00
#
_symmetry.space_group_name_H-M   'P 1'
#
loop_
_entity.id
_entity.type
_entity.pdbx_description
1 polymer ?
#
loop_
_entity_poly.entity_id
_entity_poly.type
_entity_poly.pdbx_seq_one_letter_code
_entity_poly.pdbx_strand_id
1 'polypeptide(L)'
;MAKKNLNKIDLELEEAKKKVASLENERRQAEENLQKQIGKLYVQIQLKKDKKQSYETILDDLKTELELIKEEEKIRRVEAKNRQDDSSMASSDES
;
A
#
# COMPACT_ATOMS: atom_id res chain seq x y z
N MET A 1 -34.73 34.23 -1.34
CA MET A 1 -33.56 33.67 -0.74
C MET A 1 -33.12 32.39 -1.44
N ALA A 2 -31.92 32.40 -1.89
CA ALA A 2 -31.43 31.27 -2.67
C ALA A 2 -30.92 30.18 -1.73
N LYS A 3 -31.81 29.43 -1.16
CA LYS A 3 -31.42 28.22 -0.46
C LYS A 3 -31.24 27.11 -1.50
N LYS A 4 -30.11 26.46 -1.46
CA LYS A 4 -29.90 25.30 -2.31
C LYS A 4 -30.90 24.22 -1.91
N ASN A 5 -31.61 23.74 -2.89
CA ASN A 5 -32.52 22.62 -2.71
C ASN A 5 -31.71 21.37 -2.31
N LEU A 6 -32.23 20.55 -1.44
CA LEU A 6 -31.60 19.29 -1.04
C LEU A 6 -31.29 18.41 -2.26
N ASN A 7 -32.19 18.37 -3.22
CA ASN A 7 -31.98 17.60 -4.44
C ASN A 7 -30.76 18.09 -5.21
N LYS A 8 -30.54 19.38 -5.26
CA LYS A 8 -29.38 19.98 -5.93
C LYS A 8 -28.09 19.65 -5.20
N ILE A 9 -28.12 19.72 -3.87
CA ILE A 9 -26.98 19.34 -3.04
C ILE A 9 -26.64 17.86 -3.24
N ASP A 10 -27.65 17.00 -3.26
CA ASP A 10 -27.48 15.56 -3.45
C ASP A 10 -26.87 15.27 -4.81
N LEU A 11 -27.30 15.97 -5.86
CA LEU A 11 -26.74 15.82 -7.20
C LEU A 11 -25.27 16.25 -7.24
N GLU A 12 -24.96 17.38 -6.61
CA GLU A 12 -23.59 17.87 -6.54
C GLU A 12 -22.67 16.87 -5.79
N LEU A 13 -23.18 16.27 -4.71
CA LEU A 13 -22.45 15.25 -3.96
C LEU A 13 -22.22 14.00 -4.80
N GLU A 14 -23.21 13.56 -5.55
CA GLU A 14 -23.07 12.40 -6.43
C GLU A 14 -22.04 12.65 -7.51
N GLU A 15 -22.07 13.82 -8.14
CA GLU A 15 -21.11 14.20 -9.16
C GLU A 15 -19.69 14.25 -8.59
N ALA A 16 -19.52 14.80 -7.38
CA ALA A 16 -18.24 14.85 -6.70
C ALA A 16 -17.72 13.44 -6.40
N LYS A 17 -18.59 12.55 -5.93
CA LYS A 17 -18.24 11.17 -5.64
C LYS A 17 -17.81 10.43 -6.91
N LYS A 18 -18.51 10.63 -8.01
CA LYS A 18 -18.16 10.03 -9.30
C LYS A 18 -16.80 10.52 -9.78
N LYS A 19 -16.53 11.80 -9.62
CA LYS A 19 -15.25 12.39 -10.00
C LYS A 19 -14.10 11.82 -9.18
N VAL A 20 -14.29 11.69 -7.87
CA VAL A 20 -13.29 11.09 -6.98
C VAL A 20 -13.03 9.65 -7.38
N ALA A 21 -14.08 8.86 -7.61
CA ALA A 21 -13.95 7.47 -8.01
C ALA A 21 -13.18 7.33 -9.33
N SER A 22 -13.47 8.21 -10.29
CA SER A 22 -12.77 8.23 -11.58
C SER A 22 -11.28 8.54 -11.42
N LEU A 23 -10.95 9.53 -10.59
CA LEU A 23 -9.56 9.91 -10.32
C LEU A 23 -8.81 8.80 -9.58
N GLU A 24 -9.47 8.14 -8.63
CA GLU A 24 -8.88 7.01 -7.92
C GLU A 24 -8.59 5.85 -8.87
N ASN A 25 -9.49 5.60 -9.82
CA ASN A 25 -9.29 4.57 -10.83
C ASN A 25 -8.13 4.90 -11.76
N GLU A 26 -8.04 6.15 -12.21
CA GLU A 26 -6.93 6.61 -13.05
C GLU A 26 -5.60 6.47 -12.32
N ARG A 27 -5.57 6.84 -11.05
CA ARG A 27 -4.37 6.70 -10.22
C ARG A 27 -3.95 5.24 -10.11
N ARG A 28 -4.89 4.36 -9.86
CA ARG A 28 -4.60 2.92 -9.75
C ARG A 28 -4.04 2.37 -11.05
N GLN A 29 -4.64 2.75 -12.18
CA GLN A 29 -4.15 2.32 -13.48
C GLN A 29 -2.74 2.83 -13.77
N ALA A 30 -2.47 4.09 -13.41
CA ALA A 30 -1.14 4.65 -13.57
C ALA A 30 -0.11 3.92 -12.70
N GLU A 31 -0.46 3.61 -11.47
CA GLU A 31 0.40 2.85 -10.56
C GLU A 31 0.67 1.45 -11.11
N GLU A 32 -0.36 0.77 -11.61
CA GLU A 32 -0.21 -0.56 -12.19
C GLU A 32 0.70 -0.54 -13.42
N ASN A 33 0.56 0.47 -14.27
CA ASN A 33 1.42 0.63 -15.44
C ASN A 33 2.88 0.85 -15.05
N LEU A 34 3.12 1.69 -14.04
CA LEU A 34 4.47 1.91 -13.53
C LEU A 34 5.05 0.63 -12.92
N GLN A 35 4.24 -0.10 -12.17
CA GLN A 35 4.67 -1.37 -11.58
C GLN A 35 5.04 -2.38 -12.66
N LYS A 36 4.28 -2.44 -13.75
CA LYS A 36 4.61 -3.30 -14.88
C LYS A 36 5.93 -2.93 -15.52
N GLN A 37 6.18 -1.65 -15.72
CA GLN A 37 7.44 -1.16 -16.29
C GLN A 37 8.63 -1.47 -15.37
N ILE A 38 8.46 -1.23 -14.08
CA ILE A 38 9.47 -1.55 -13.07
C ILE A 38 9.74 -3.05 -13.08
N GLY A 39 8.69 -3.87 -13.11
CA GLY A 39 8.81 -5.31 -13.13
C GLY A 39 9.55 -5.82 -14.35
N LYS A 40 9.26 -5.28 -15.52
CA LYS A 40 9.94 -5.67 -16.76
C LYS A 40 11.42 -5.34 -16.69
N LEU A 41 11.78 -4.15 -16.25
CA LEU A 41 13.16 -3.72 -16.10
C LEU A 41 13.90 -4.58 -15.09
N TYR A 42 13.25 -4.84 -13.95
CA TYR A 42 13.84 -5.67 -12.92
C TYR A 42 14.16 -7.07 -13.45
N VAL A 43 13.21 -7.68 -14.13
CA VAL A 43 13.41 -9.01 -14.72
C VAL A 43 14.54 -9.01 -15.73
N GLN A 44 14.58 -8.03 -16.63
CA GLN A 44 15.64 -7.92 -17.62
C GLN A 44 17.02 -7.80 -16.97
N ILE A 45 17.11 -6.99 -15.93
CA ILE A 45 18.36 -6.79 -15.18
C ILE A 45 18.79 -8.11 -14.55
N GLN A 46 17.88 -8.80 -13.88
CA GLN A 46 18.19 -10.06 -13.22
C GLN A 46 18.64 -11.13 -14.18
N LEU A 47 17.96 -11.25 -15.32
CA LEU A 47 18.31 -12.24 -16.34
C LEU A 47 19.67 -11.95 -16.97
N LYS A 48 20.05 -10.68 -17.09
CA LYS A 48 21.36 -10.29 -17.62
C LYS A 48 22.48 -10.51 -16.61
N LYS A 49 22.20 -10.30 -15.34
CA LYS A 49 23.18 -10.50 -14.28
C LYS A 49 23.50 -11.96 -14.02
N ASP A 50 22.50 -12.81 -14.09
CA ASP A 50 22.65 -14.23 -13.80
C ASP A 50 21.88 -15.06 -14.83
N LYS A 51 22.61 -15.80 -15.64
CA LYS A 51 22.04 -16.63 -16.69
C LYS A 51 21.26 -17.82 -16.13
N LYS A 52 21.45 -18.15 -14.86
CA LYS A 52 20.72 -19.23 -14.19
C LYS A 52 19.34 -18.79 -13.73
N GLN A 53 19.08 -17.50 -13.69
CA GLN A 53 17.78 -16.98 -13.28
C GLN A 53 16.73 -17.25 -14.36
N SER A 54 15.53 -17.53 -13.91
CA SER A 54 14.34 -17.68 -14.76
C SER A 54 13.24 -16.80 -14.20
N TYR A 55 12.18 -16.64 -14.96
CA TYR A 55 11.00 -15.90 -14.45
C TYR A 55 10.46 -16.54 -13.16
N GLU A 56 10.46 -17.86 -13.11
CA GLU A 56 9.96 -18.57 -11.94
C GLU A 56 10.81 -18.36 -10.69
N THR A 57 12.13 -18.42 -10.84
CA THR A 57 13.04 -18.21 -9.70
C THR A 57 12.99 -16.78 -9.22
N ILE A 58 12.90 -15.82 -10.13
CA ILE A 58 12.75 -14.40 -9.76
C ILE A 58 11.46 -14.19 -8.99
N LEU A 59 10.37 -14.76 -9.48
CA LEU A 59 9.07 -14.63 -8.81
C LEU A 59 9.10 -15.24 -7.41
N ASP A 60 9.66 -16.43 -7.26
CA ASP A 60 9.76 -17.11 -5.98
C ASP A 60 10.62 -16.33 -4.99
N ASP A 61 11.75 -15.81 -5.44
CA ASP A 61 12.63 -15.01 -4.61
C ASP A 61 11.93 -13.75 -4.12
N LEU A 62 11.20 -13.07 -5.01
CA LEU A 62 10.47 -11.87 -4.64
C LEU A 62 9.34 -12.15 -3.66
N LYS A 63 8.62 -13.25 -3.84
CA LYS A 63 7.58 -13.66 -2.90
C LYS A 63 8.15 -13.94 -1.52
N THR A 64 9.25 -14.66 -1.48
CA THR A 64 9.93 -14.99 -0.23
C THR A 64 10.42 -13.72 0.48
N GLU A 65 11.05 -12.82 -0.27
CA GLU A 65 11.53 -11.56 0.26
C GLU A 65 10.39 -10.71 0.82
N LEU A 66 9.30 -10.63 0.09
CA LEU A 66 8.13 -9.86 0.54
C LEU A 66 7.54 -10.45 1.82
N GLU A 67 7.42 -11.76 1.90
CA GLU A 67 6.91 -12.43 3.09
C GLU A 67 7.80 -12.19 4.31
N LEU A 68 9.11 -12.24 4.10
CA LEU A 68 10.07 -11.94 5.18
C LEU A 68 9.93 -10.50 5.67
N ILE A 69 9.78 -9.55 4.76
CA ILE A 69 9.56 -8.14 5.11
C ILE A 69 8.26 -7.97 5.89
N LYS A 70 7.19 -8.62 5.45
CA LYS A 70 5.91 -8.56 6.15
C LYS A 70 5.99 -9.13 7.56
N GLU A 71 6.72 -10.23 7.74
CA GLU A 71 6.93 -10.80 9.05
C GLU A 71 7.75 -9.89 9.95
N GLU A 72 8.80 -9.29 9.42
CA GLU A 72 9.60 -8.32 10.16
C GLU A 72 8.77 -7.11 10.60
N GLU A 73 7.92 -6.61 9.71
CA GLU A 73 7.02 -5.51 10.04
C GLU A 73 6.05 -5.90 11.15
N LYS A 74 5.52 -7.12 11.08
CA LYS A 74 4.59 -7.65 12.08
C LYS A 74 5.27 -7.75 13.44
N ILE A 75 6.49 -8.25 13.48
CA ILE A 75 7.28 -8.36 14.70
C ILE A 75 7.54 -6.97 15.28
N ARG A 76 7.92 -6.02 14.46
CA ARG A 76 8.16 -4.64 14.89
C ARG A 76 6.91 -4.01 15.49
N ARG A 77 5.74 -4.26 14.88
CA ARG A 77 4.46 -3.75 15.40
C ARG A 77 4.14 -4.34 16.76
N VAL A 78 4.37 -5.62 16.92
CA VAL A 78 4.14 -6.30 18.20
C VAL A 78 5.09 -5.77 19.26
N GLU A 79 6.37 -5.63 18.94
CA GLU A 79 7.35 -5.07 19.84
C GLU A 79 7.05 -3.63 20.25
N ALA A 80 6.66 -2.80 19.26
CA ALA A 80 6.28 -1.41 19.52
C ALA A 80 5.06 -1.33 20.43
N LYS A 81 4.08 -2.19 20.19
CA LYS A 81 2.88 -2.26 21.02
C LYS A 81 3.22 -2.71 22.45
N ASN A 82 4.07 -3.71 22.58
CA ASN A 82 4.51 -4.18 23.88
C ASN A 82 5.28 -3.10 24.64
N ARG A 83 6.14 -2.35 23.97
CA ARG A 83 6.87 -1.25 24.56
C ARG A 83 5.95 -0.14 25.04
N GLN A 84 4.91 0.19 24.25
CA GLN A 84 3.91 1.18 24.64
C GLN A 84 3.13 0.72 25.86
N ASP A 85 2.73 -0.54 25.88
CA ASP A 85 2.04 -1.12 27.01
C ASP A 85 2.89 -1.10 28.27
N ASP A 86 4.16 -1.46 28.14
CA ASP A 86 5.13 -1.39 29.26
C ASP A 86 5.32 0.03 29.74
N SER A 87 5.44 0.99 28.83
CA SER A 87 5.57 2.40 29.17
C SER A 87 4.33 2.91 29.92
N SER A 88 3.15 2.50 29.46
CA SER A 88 1.89 2.87 30.10
C SER A 88 1.81 2.29 31.49
N MET A 89 2.21 1.05 31.66
CA MET A 89 2.23 0.40 32.98
C MET A 89 3.23 1.07 33.93
N ALA A 90 4.40 1.40 33.42
CA ALA A 90 5.41 2.11 34.21
C ALA A 90 4.92 3.48 34.66
N SER A 91 4.24 4.20 33.76
CA SER A 91 3.65 5.49 34.08
C SER A 91 2.56 5.36 35.15
N SER A 92 1.75 4.32 35.04
CA SER A 92 0.69 4.05 36.02
C SER A 92 1.27 3.76 37.41
N ASP A 93 2.36 3.03 37.45
CA ASP A 93 3.02 2.66 38.70
C ASP A 93 3.65 3.87 39.40
N GLU A 94 4.12 4.83 38.61
CA GLU A 94 4.72 6.05 39.15
C GLU A 94 3.67 7.03 39.69
N SER A 95 2.47 6.96 39.17
CA SER A 95 1.40 7.84 39.61
C SER A 95 0.70 7.29 40.85
#